data_cf3ea57afdf297fba6bef5161e14d3a8
#
_entry.id   cf3ea57afdf297fba6bef5161e14d3a8
#
_cell.length_a   1.000
_cell.length_b   1.000
_cell.length_c   1.000
_cell.angle_alpha   90.00
_cell.angle_beta   90.00
_cell.angle_gamma   90.00
#
_symmetry.space_group_name_H-M   'P 1'
#
loop_
_entity.id
_entity.type
_entity.pdbx_description
1 polymer ?
#
loop_
_entity_poly.entity_id
_entity_poly.type
_entity_poly.pdbx_seq_one_letter_code
_entity_poly.pdbx_strand_id
1 'polypeptide(L)'
;MDIKEEIHALSEEMLTNLGRLVAIDSQLGTPSEGKPFGEGPAKALEEGLKIAEELGFKTVNLDNYCGYAEMGEGDEIVGIAGHLDIVPVGGDWTYDPFRLTREDDHVYGRGTTDDKGPILEALYAMKLLRDHGVKLNKRVRLIMGCNEETGSKCMDHYNQVAEELSCGFTPDASFPCIHGEKGQLAMIACSKNTRIISMNGGFVSNAMCDTCTTIVPDEDGLKEKLESALSRTKLQEYKVSEENGRLTIYAKGVPAHASTPHLGVNAAGVTFECLAKAGFEDDFVEFYNSHIGTACDGSGIGLKFADEYGDLTLCNGIVKTENGVISCTIDIRVPVTLNETDIRRMCQDRLEDKNGRIEITNIVAPLFFPRESPLVNTLYKAYTDVTGDTEHKPMVIGGGTYAKSLKNIIAFGPEKEGIDYRIHGADEFILVSGMEEAVLIYMEAIKNMLAI
;
A
#
# COMPACT_ATOMS: atom_id res chain seq x y z
N MET A 1 7.43 -36.51 -14.50
CA MET A 1 7.95 -35.61 -13.41
C MET A 1 6.75 -35.18 -12.63
N ASP A 2 6.83 -35.20 -11.30
CA ASP A 2 5.79 -34.57 -10.50
C ASP A 2 5.81 -33.06 -10.75
N ILE A 3 4.66 -32.41 -10.72
CA ILE A 3 4.56 -30.96 -11.00
C ILE A 3 5.45 -30.14 -10.06
N LYS A 4 5.61 -30.56 -8.80
CA LYS A 4 6.51 -29.92 -7.84
C LYS A 4 7.98 -30.03 -8.24
N GLU A 5 8.39 -31.21 -8.72
CA GLU A 5 9.75 -31.41 -9.24
C GLU A 5 10.02 -30.57 -10.51
N GLU A 6 9.00 -30.38 -11.35
CA GLU A 6 9.10 -29.55 -12.53
C GLU A 6 9.22 -28.06 -12.17
N ILE A 7 8.41 -27.57 -11.23
CA ILE A 7 8.51 -26.18 -10.73
C ILE A 7 9.89 -25.96 -10.10
N HIS A 8 10.36 -26.87 -9.26
CA HIS A 8 11.68 -26.78 -8.66
C HIS A 8 12.80 -26.72 -9.72
N ALA A 9 12.68 -27.49 -10.80
CA ALA A 9 13.63 -27.42 -11.90
C ALA A 9 13.62 -26.09 -12.66
N LEU A 10 12.52 -25.34 -12.60
CA LEU A 10 12.38 -24.00 -13.22
C LEU A 10 12.81 -22.85 -12.28
N SER A 11 13.10 -23.10 -11.00
CA SER A 11 13.41 -22.05 -10.02
C SER A 11 14.58 -21.18 -10.44
N GLU A 12 15.65 -21.76 -10.97
CA GLU A 12 16.83 -21.00 -11.42
C GLU A 12 16.53 -20.14 -12.67
N GLU A 13 15.64 -20.60 -13.56
CA GLU A 13 15.18 -19.81 -14.70
C GLU A 13 14.29 -18.66 -14.21
N MET A 14 13.38 -18.90 -13.26
CA MET A 14 12.54 -17.85 -12.63
C MET A 14 13.41 -16.79 -11.96
N LEU A 15 14.40 -17.20 -11.17
CA LEU A 15 15.34 -16.28 -10.51
C LEU A 15 16.19 -15.49 -11.53
N THR A 16 16.59 -16.10 -12.62
CA THR A 16 17.30 -15.40 -13.71
C THR A 16 16.42 -14.31 -14.30
N ASN A 17 15.15 -14.60 -14.58
CA ASN A 17 14.20 -13.63 -15.10
C ASN A 17 13.82 -12.56 -14.06
N LEU A 18 13.69 -12.92 -12.79
CA LEU A 18 13.50 -11.96 -11.71
C LEU A 18 14.69 -10.99 -11.62
N GLY A 19 15.91 -11.50 -11.76
CA GLY A 19 17.12 -10.68 -11.78
C GLY A 19 17.14 -9.64 -12.90
N ARG A 20 16.59 -9.97 -14.07
CA ARG A 20 16.44 -9.04 -15.21
C ARG A 20 15.48 -7.89 -14.85
N LEU A 21 14.37 -8.17 -14.19
CA LEU A 21 13.40 -7.16 -13.76
C LEU A 21 13.92 -6.32 -12.60
N VAL A 22 14.53 -6.94 -11.58
CA VAL A 22 15.09 -6.25 -10.41
C VAL A 22 16.22 -5.30 -10.80
N ALA A 23 17.02 -5.66 -11.82
CA ALA A 23 18.10 -4.81 -12.31
C ALA A 23 17.63 -3.45 -12.91
N ILE A 24 16.33 -3.29 -13.11
CA ILE A 24 15.75 -2.06 -13.65
C ILE A 24 15.20 -1.21 -12.50
N ASP A 25 15.77 -0.02 -12.30
CA ASP A 25 15.22 1.01 -11.43
C ASP A 25 13.93 1.56 -12.06
N SER A 26 12.81 1.01 -11.61
CA SER A 26 11.47 1.33 -12.11
C SER A 26 10.66 2.24 -11.18
N GLN A 27 11.34 3.06 -10.37
CA GLN A 27 10.70 4.13 -9.61
C GLN A 27 9.98 5.12 -10.55
N LEU A 28 8.91 5.74 -10.06
CA LEU A 28 8.24 6.84 -10.77
C LEU A 28 9.26 7.91 -11.19
N GLY A 29 9.34 8.16 -12.47
CA GLY A 29 10.24 9.16 -13.05
C GLY A 29 9.49 10.35 -13.66
N THR A 30 10.25 11.27 -14.25
CA THR A 30 9.65 12.39 -15.00
C THR A 30 9.00 11.87 -16.28
N PRO A 31 7.71 12.18 -16.51
CA PRO A 31 7.03 11.80 -17.74
C PRO A 31 7.72 12.41 -18.98
N SER A 32 7.76 11.63 -20.07
CA SER A 32 8.26 12.07 -21.39
C SER A 32 7.40 11.45 -22.50
N GLU A 33 7.65 11.83 -23.74
CA GLU A 33 6.89 11.32 -24.87
C GLU A 33 6.93 9.78 -24.93
N GLY A 34 5.76 9.16 -24.92
CA GLY A 34 5.61 7.70 -24.90
C GLY A 34 6.01 7.00 -23.58
N LYS A 35 6.31 7.75 -22.52
CA LYS A 35 6.71 7.22 -21.20
C LYS A 35 6.00 7.96 -20.09
N PRO A 36 4.72 7.64 -19.84
CA PRO A 36 3.86 8.39 -18.92
C PRO A 36 4.35 8.42 -17.47
N PHE A 37 5.10 7.41 -17.05
CA PHE A 37 5.63 7.27 -15.69
C PHE A 37 7.16 7.35 -15.63
N GLY A 38 7.80 7.78 -16.73
CA GLY A 38 9.25 7.91 -16.85
C GLY A 38 9.92 6.72 -17.52
N GLU A 39 11.24 6.79 -17.62
CA GLU A 39 12.08 5.82 -18.33
C GLU A 39 12.12 4.45 -17.64
N GLY A 40 12.23 4.44 -16.31
CA GLY A 40 12.37 3.20 -15.53
C GLY A 40 11.17 2.26 -15.66
N PRO A 41 9.93 2.70 -15.35
CA PRO A 41 8.73 1.88 -15.52
C PRO A 41 8.52 1.41 -16.97
N ALA A 42 8.80 2.27 -17.96
CA ALA A 42 8.70 1.88 -19.37
C ALA A 42 9.69 0.75 -19.75
N LYS A 43 10.93 0.80 -19.25
CA LYS A 43 11.92 -0.27 -19.45
C LYS A 43 11.53 -1.57 -18.73
N ALA A 44 10.98 -1.46 -17.53
CA ALA A 44 10.52 -2.63 -16.78
C ALA A 44 9.37 -3.34 -17.53
N LEU A 45 8.44 -2.58 -18.11
CA LEU A 45 7.38 -3.12 -18.95
C LEU A 45 7.94 -3.80 -20.21
N GLU A 46 8.86 -3.14 -20.92
CA GLU A 46 9.50 -3.71 -22.10
C GLU A 46 10.17 -5.04 -21.78
N GLU A 47 10.91 -5.13 -20.68
CA GLU A 47 11.59 -6.34 -20.25
C GLU A 47 10.60 -7.42 -19.78
N GLY A 48 9.53 -7.07 -19.03
CA GLY A 48 8.49 -8.01 -18.63
C GLY A 48 7.76 -8.63 -19.81
N LEU A 49 7.38 -7.83 -20.80
CA LEU A 49 6.76 -8.31 -22.04
C LEU A 49 7.73 -9.18 -22.85
N LYS A 50 9.00 -8.81 -22.91
CA LYS A 50 10.02 -9.62 -23.59
C LYS A 50 10.22 -10.97 -22.91
N ILE A 51 10.25 -11.05 -21.59
CA ILE A 51 10.30 -12.32 -20.85
C ILE A 51 9.07 -13.18 -21.21
N ALA A 52 7.88 -12.60 -21.25
CA ALA A 52 6.67 -13.29 -21.62
C ALA A 52 6.72 -13.82 -23.07
N GLU A 53 7.27 -13.06 -24.02
CA GLU A 53 7.49 -13.50 -25.42
C GLU A 53 8.49 -14.66 -25.50
N GLU A 54 9.61 -14.58 -24.77
CA GLU A 54 10.61 -15.64 -24.69
C GLU A 54 10.02 -16.93 -24.11
N LEU A 55 9.05 -16.82 -23.19
CA LEU A 55 8.28 -17.95 -22.67
C LEU A 55 7.13 -18.39 -23.60
N GLY A 56 6.93 -17.74 -24.74
CA GLY A 56 6.01 -18.15 -25.81
C GLY A 56 4.58 -17.59 -25.69
N PHE A 57 4.37 -16.51 -24.97
CA PHE A 57 3.09 -15.83 -24.90
C PHE A 57 2.93 -14.76 -25.99
N LYS A 58 1.69 -14.45 -26.33
CA LYS A 58 1.36 -13.25 -27.11
C LYS A 58 1.36 -12.06 -26.15
N THR A 59 2.01 -10.97 -26.55
CA THR A 59 2.10 -9.78 -25.73
C THR A 59 1.50 -8.56 -26.43
N VAL A 60 1.03 -7.60 -25.63
CA VAL A 60 0.55 -6.30 -26.09
C VAL A 60 1.05 -5.24 -25.13
N ASN A 61 1.64 -4.18 -25.68
CA ASN A 61 1.98 -2.97 -24.95
C ASN A 61 0.88 -1.93 -25.18
N LEU A 62 0.30 -1.40 -24.10
CA LEU A 62 -0.72 -0.37 -24.12
C LEU A 62 -0.09 0.98 -23.77
N ASP A 63 0.56 1.58 -24.76
CA ASP A 63 1.15 2.94 -24.72
C ASP A 63 2.13 3.20 -23.56
N ASN A 64 2.83 2.14 -23.08
CA ASN A 64 3.70 2.18 -21.91
C ASN A 64 3.02 2.61 -20.59
N TYR A 65 1.68 2.62 -20.52
CA TYR A 65 0.95 2.66 -19.26
C TYR A 65 0.95 1.29 -18.57
N CYS A 66 0.68 0.26 -19.35
CA CYS A 66 0.71 -1.15 -18.97
C CYS A 66 0.84 -2.02 -20.21
N GLY A 67 0.96 -3.30 -20.02
CA GLY A 67 0.90 -4.28 -21.09
C GLY A 67 0.38 -5.61 -20.56
N TYR A 68 0.23 -6.60 -21.43
CA TYR A 68 -0.19 -7.91 -20.99
C TYR A 68 0.39 -9.06 -21.83
N ALA A 69 0.49 -10.22 -21.17
CA ALA A 69 0.72 -11.52 -21.81
C ALA A 69 -0.58 -12.32 -21.80
N GLU A 70 -0.90 -13.01 -22.89
CA GLU A 70 -2.18 -13.71 -23.02
C GLU A 70 -2.03 -15.09 -23.66
N MET A 71 -2.87 -16.03 -23.20
CA MET A 71 -3.04 -17.36 -23.80
C MET A 71 -4.53 -17.74 -23.83
N GLY A 72 -4.87 -18.72 -24.67
CA GLY A 72 -6.26 -19.20 -24.83
C GLY A 72 -7.06 -18.41 -25.85
N GLU A 73 -8.33 -18.75 -25.97
CA GLU A 73 -9.28 -18.16 -26.91
C GLU A 73 -10.64 -17.98 -26.22
N GLY A 74 -11.51 -17.13 -26.76
CA GLY A 74 -12.86 -16.88 -26.25
C GLY A 74 -13.09 -15.41 -25.87
N ASP A 75 -14.34 -15.12 -25.48
CA ASP A 75 -14.77 -13.76 -25.14
C ASP A 75 -14.50 -13.40 -23.67
N GLU A 76 -14.50 -14.40 -22.80
CA GLU A 76 -14.24 -14.20 -21.37
C GLU A 76 -12.74 -14.21 -21.07
N ILE A 77 -12.36 -13.39 -20.07
CA ILE A 77 -10.95 -13.22 -19.67
C ILE A 77 -10.81 -13.47 -18.16
N VAL A 78 -10.02 -14.47 -17.82
CA VAL A 78 -9.47 -14.65 -16.49
C VAL A 78 -8.24 -13.74 -16.38
N GLY A 79 -8.31 -12.71 -15.52
CA GLY A 79 -7.25 -11.72 -15.38
C GLY A 79 -6.36 -11.96 -14.19
N ILE A 80 -5.07 -11.71 -14.36
CA ILE A 80 -4.10 -11.56 -13.28
C ILE A 80 -3.47 -10.20 -13.50
N ALA A 81 -3.38 -9.36 -12.47
CA ALA A 81 -2.87 -8.00 -12.63
C ALA A 81 -1.81 -7.70 -11.56
N GLY A 82 -0.58 -7.50 -11.98
CA GLY A 82 0.52 -7.09 -11.11
C GLY A 82 1.23 -5.85 -11.65
N HIS A 83 2.21 -5.33 -10.89
CA HIS A 83 2.92 -4.13 -11.26
C HIS A 83 4.44 -4.31 -11.34
N LEU A 84 5.08 -3.49 -12.16
CA LEU A 84 6.53 -3.49 -12.38
C LEU A 84 7.21 -2.24 -11.85
N ASP A 85 6.45 -1.20 -11.46
CA ASP A 85 6.98 -0.05 -10.75
C ASP A 85 7.31 -0.43 -9.30
N ILE A 86 8.13 0.38 -8.67
CA ILE A 86 8.62 0.17 -7.31
C ILE A 86 8.63 1.47 -6.53
N VAL A 87 8.49 1.38 -5.20
CA VAL A 87 8.73 2.51 -4.31
C VAL A 87 10.20 2.94 -4.33
N PRO A 88 10.54 4.18 -3.91
CA PRO A 88 11.91 4.60 -3.73
C PRO A 88 12.70 3.66 -2.82
N VAL A 89 13.93 3.35 -3.22
CA VAL A 89 14.75 2.36 -2.50
C VAL A 89 15.14 2.76 -1.09
N GLY A 90 15.21 4.02 -0.74
CA GLY A 90 15.46 4.54 0.61
C GLY A 90 16.24 3.63 1.58
N GLY A 91 16.58 4.13 2.76
CA GLY A 91 17.17 3.30 3.82
C GLY A 91 18.61 2.81 3.57
N ASP A 92 19.14 2.10 4.56
CA ASP A 92 20.47 1.49 4.52
C ASP A 92 20.35 0.01 4.12
N TRP A 93 20.54 -0.29 2.84
CA TRP A 93 20.54 -1.64 2.31
C TRP A 93 21.85 -2.37 2.63
N THR A 94 21.73 -3.63 3.07
CA THR A 94 22.87 -4.54 3.20
C THR A 94 23.28 -5.09 1.83
N TYR A 95 22.31 -5.36 0.97
CA TYR A 95 22.50 -5.85 -0.39
C TYR A 95 22.17 -4.75 -1.41
N ASP A 96 22.73 -4.84 -2.62
CA ASP A 96 22.38 -3.92 -3.71
C ASP A 96 20.90 -4.11 -4.10
N PRO A 97 20.03 -3.09 -3.97
CA PRO A 97 18.60 -3.22 -4.25
C PRO A 97 18.27 -3.56 -5.70
N PHE A 98 19.17 -3.29 -6.64
CA PHE A 98 19.00 -3.55 -8.08
C PHE A 98 19.78 -4.78 -8.57
N ARG A 99 20.19 -5.64 -7.66
CA ARG A 99 20.88 -6.88 -7.97
C ARG A 99 20.40 -8.00 -7.08
N LEU A 100 19.81 -9.05 -7.66
CA LEU A 100 19.42 -10.22 -6.87
C LEU A 100 20.63 -10.79 -6.12
N THR A 101 20.46 -10.92 -4.80
CA THR A 101 21.43 -11.60 -3.94
C THR A 101 20.72 -12.73 -3.21
N ARG A 102 21.19 -13.96 -3.44
CA ARG A 102 20.62 -15.15 -2.80
C ARG A 102 21.45 -15.58 -1.60
N GLU A 103 20.78 -15.81 -0.48
CA GLU A 103 21.33 -16.47 0.70
C GLU A 103 20.37 -17.59 1.12
N ASP A 104 20.76 -18.84 0.90
CA ASP A 104 19.94 -20.03 1.10
C ASP A 104 18.59 -19.93 0.36
N ASP A 105 17.47 -19.85 1.10
CA ASP A 105 16.12 -19.72 0.56
C ASP A 105 15.70 -18.26 0.30
N HIS A 106 16.43 -17.27 0.85
CA HIS A 106 16.13 -15.85 0.71
C HIS A 106 16.77 -15.26 -0.55
N VAL A 107 16.01 -14.47 -1.28
CA VAL A 107 16.47 -13.75 -2.47
C VAL A 107 16.15 -12.28 -2.31
N TYR A 108 17.18 -11.48 -2.05
CA TYR A 108 17.09 -10.05 -1.75
C TYR A 108 17.13 -9.19 -3.00
N GLY A 109 16.34 -8.13 -3.01
CA GLY A 109 16.29 -7.10 -4.05
C GLY A 109 14.96 -6.33 -4.01
N ARG A 110 14.94 -5.07 -4.43
CA ARG A 110 13.73 -4.26 -4.48
C ARG A 110 12.76 -4.80 -5.56
N GLY A 111 11.51 -5.01 -5.17
CA GLY A 111 10.47 -5.57 -6.05
C GLY A 111 10.49 -7.10 -6.10
N THR A 112 11.25 -7.78 -5.27
CA THR A 112 11.27 -9.24 -5.25
C THR A 112 9.94 -9.81 -4.74
N THR A 113 9.31 -9.19 -3.76
CA THR A 113 7.98 -9.55 -3.27
C THR A 113 6.90 -8.61 -3.79
N ASP A 114 7.22 -7.34 -3.99
CA ASP A 114 6.29 -6.29 -4.35
C ASP A 114 6.73 -5.60 -5.67
N ASP A 115 6.28 -5.99 -6.85
CA ASP A 115 5.41 -7.12 -7.23
C ASP A 115 6.03 -7.90 -8.42
N LYS A 116 7.35 -7.65 -8.72
CA LYS A 116 8.06 -8.25 -9.88
C LYS A 116 8.17 -9.78 -9.76
N GLY A 117 8.38 -10.30 -8.54
CA GLY A 117 8.41 -11.74 -8.28
C GLY A 117 7.06 -12.40 -8.52
N PRO A 118 5.98 -11.94 -7.87
CA PRO A 118 4.63 -12.48 -8.05
C PRO A 118 4.11 -12.44 -9.49
N ILE A 119 4.47 -11.43 -10.29
CA ILE A 119 4.22 -11.40 -11.73
C ILE A 119 4.86 -12.61 -12.42
N LEU A 120 6.12 -12.93 -12.09
CA LEU A 120 6.80 -14.09 -12.68
C LEU A 120 6.18 -15.40 -12.19
N GLU A 121 5.82 -15.52 -10.93
CA GLU A 121 5.11 -16.69 -10.40
C GLU A 121 3.83 -16.96 -11.21
N ALA A 122 3.02 -15.93 -11.45
CA ALA A 122 1.83 -16.03 -12.28
C ALA A 122 2.15 -16.40 -13.74
N LEU A 123 3.20 -15.81 -14.31
CA LEU A 123 3.63 -16.09 -15.68
C LEU A 123 4.09 -17.55 -15.86
N TYR A 124 4.83 -18.09 -14.88
CA TYR A 124 5.26 -19.48 -14.89
C TYR A 124 4.09 -20.45 -14.61
N ALA A 125 3.12 -20.06 -13.77
CA ALA A 125 1.89 -20.82 -13.61
C ALA A 125 1.12 -20.94 -14.95
N MET A 126 0.98 -19.84 -15.69
CA MET A 126 0.40 -19.84 -17.03
C MET A 126 1.21 -20.73 -18.00
N LYS A 127 2.54 -20.63 -17.99
CA LYS A 127 3.44 -21.44 -18.83
C LYS A 127 3.21 -22.94 -18.58
N LEU A 128 3.22 -23.36 -17.32
CA LEU A 128 3.03 -24.76 -16.96
C LEU A 128 1.65 -25.28 -17.37
N LEU A 129 0.59 -24.51 -17.17
CA LEU A 129 -0.77 -24.88 -17.62
C LEU A 129 -0.83 -25.11 -19.14
N ARG A 130 -0.20 -24.24 -19.91
CA ARG A 130 -0.11 -24.39 -21.38
C ARG A 130 0.71 -25.61 -21.76
N ASP A 131 1.89 -25.79 -21.18
CA ASP A 131 2.84 -26.85 -21.50
C ASP A 131 2.27 -28.24 -21.15
N HIS A 132 1.44 -28.31 -20.10
CA HIS A 132 0.67 -29.50 -19.73
C HIS A 132 -0.61 -29.71 -20.58
N GLY A 133 -0.88 -28.81 -21.54
CA GLY A 133 -2.03 -28.91 -22.42
C GLY A 133 -3.38 -28.76 -21.73
N VAL A 134 -3.45 -28.00 -20.66
CA VAL A 134 -4.70 -27.69 -19.98
C VAL A 134 -5.64 -26.99 -20.97
N LYS A 135 -6.86 -27.52 -21.13
CA LYS A 135 -7.84 -26.97 -22.05
C LYS A 135 -8.36 -25.64 -21.52
N LEU A 136 -8.11 -24.57 -22.25
CA LEU A 136 -8.59 -23.23 -21.96
C LEU A 136 -9.92 -22.99 -22.70
N ASN A 137 -10.96 -22.68 -21.97
CA ASN A 137 -12.28 -22.27 -22.51
C ASN A 137 -12.50 -20.76 -22.40
N LYS A 138 -11.54 -20.05 -21.82
CA LYS A 138 -11.44 -18.59 -21.69
C LYS A 138 -10.01 -18.17 -22.00
N ARG A 139 -9.81 -16.89 -22.27
CA ARG A 139 -8.45 -16.31 -22.30
C ARG A 139 -7.93 -16.16 -20.88
N VAL A 140 -6.64 -16.35 -20.69
CA VAL A 140 -5.94 -16.03 -19.45
C VAL A 140 -4.96 -14.92 -19.76
N ARG A 141 -5.09 -13.79 -19.05
CA ARG A 141 -4.33 -12.56 -19.29
C ARG A 141 -3.60 -12.14 -18.05
N LEU A 142 -2.27 -12.02 -18.12
CA LEU A 142 -1.44 -11.39 -17.10
C LEU A 142 -1.16 -9.96 -17.52
N ILE A 143 -1.68 -9.00 -16.74
CA ILE A 143 -1.48 -7.57 -16.93
C ILE A 143 -0.29 -7.13 -16.09
N MET A 144 0.62 -6.35 -16.69
CA MET A 144 1.81 -5.77 -16.08
C MET A 144 1.64 -4.26 -16.07
N GLY A 145 1.34 -3.68 -14.92
CA GLY A 145 1.17 -2.23 -14.74
C GLY A 145 2.47 -1.51 -14.43
N CYS A 146 2.47 -0.20 -14.56
CA CYS A 146 3.65 0.66 -14.37
C CYS A 146 3.46 1.81 -13.38
N ASN A 147 2.37 1.80 -12.58
CA ASN A 147 2.05 2.90 -11.68
C ASN A 147 1.10 2.47 -10.55
N GLU A 148 1.37 1.34 -9.89
CA GLU A 148 0.59 0.91 -8.73
C GLU A 148 0.87 1.83 -7.55
N GLU A 149 2.13 1.94 -7.20
CA GLU A 149 2.69 2.61 -6.03
C GLU A 149 2.33 4.10 -5.91
N THR A 150 1.90 4.71 -7.01
CA THR A 150 1.66 6.16 -7.09
C THR A 150 0.31 6.52 -7.71
N GLY A 151 -0.67 5.60 -7.65
CA GLY A 151 -2.08 5.94 -7.89
C GLY A 151 -2.76 5.26 -9.08
N SER A 152 -2.23 4.15 -9.57
CA SER A 152 -2.89 3.19 -10.50
C SER A 152 -3.44 3.78 -11.81
N LYS A 153 -2.92 4.90 -12.30
CA LYS A 153 -3.34 5.53 -13.57
C LYS A 153 -3.13 4.63 -14.79
N CYS A 154 -2.23 3.68 -14.69
CA CYS A 154 -2.02 2.63 -15.69
C CYS A 154 -3.27 1.77 -15.87
N MET A 155 -4.00 1.48 -14.79
CA MET A 155 -5.26 0.73 -14.84
C MET A 155 -6.42 1.58 -15.31
N ASP A 156 -6.41 2.90 -15.06
CA ASP A 156 -7.37 3.83 -15.69
C ASP A 156 -7.24 3.77 -17.22
N HIS A 157 -6.01 3.73 -17.73
CA HIS A 157 -5.75 3.59 -19.17
C HIS A 157 -6.20 2.22 -19.69
N TYR A 158 -5.85 1.13 -18.99
CA TYR A 158 -6.30 -0.22 -19.34
C TYR A 158 -7.84 -0.28 -19.48
N ASN A 159 -8.57 0.26 -18.51
CA ASN A 159 -10.03 0.28 -18.52
C ASN A 159 -10.65 1.08 -19.68
N GLN A 160 -9.89 1.99 -20.30
CA GLN A 160 -10.34 2.77 -21.45
C GLN A 160 -10.09 2.09 -22.80
N VAL A 161 -9.03 1.29 -22.91
CA VAL A 161 -8.54 0.77 -24.18
C VAL A 161 -8.59 -0.75 -24.34
N ALA A 162 -8.80 -1.49 -23.25
CA ALA A 162 -8.81 -2.95 -23.22
C ALA A 162 -10.17 -3.50 -22.73
N GLU A 163 -10.32 -4.81 -22.89
CA GLU A 163 -11.55 -5.51 -22.47
C GLU A 163 -11.61 -5.70 -20.96
N GLU A 164 -12.83 -5.71 -20.43
CA GLU A 164 -13.10 -5.96 -19.02
C GLU A 164 -12.82 -7.44 -18.67
N LEU A 165 -12.27 -7.67 -17.48
CA LEU A 165 -12.03 -9.01 -16.96
C LEU A 165 -13.32 -9.65 -16.48
N SER A 166 -13.52 -10.94 -16.74
CA SER A 166 -14.66 -11.69 -16.25
C SER A 166 -14.52 -12.09 -14.79
N CYS A 167 -13.31 -12.47 -14.39
CA CYS A 167 -12.88 -12.72 -13.02
C CYS A 167 -11.36 -12.69 -12.95
N GLY A 168 -10.79 -12.62 -11.75
CA GLY A 168 -9.32 -12.64 -11.63
C GLY A 168 -8.81 -12.32 -10.24
N PHE A 169 -7.48 -12.10 -10.18
CA PHE A 169 -6.82 -11.67 -8.96
C PHE A 169 -5.61 -10.77 -9.24
N THR A 170 -5.17 -10.06 -8.22
CA THR A 170 -3.85 -9.42 -8.18
C THR A 170 -2.95 -10.17 -7.18
N PRO A 171 -1.72 -10.57 -7.59
CA PRO A 171 -0.78 -11.29 -6.73
C PRO A 171 0.05 -10.32 -5.86
N ASP A 172 -0.58 -9.32 -5.28
CA ASP A 172 0.03 -8.18 -4.61
C ASP A 172 -0.56 -8.04 -3.20
N ALA A 173 -0.52 -9.11 -2.42
CA ALA A 173 -0.99 -9.14 -1.04
C ALA A 173 -0.68 -10.49 -0.36
N SER A 174 -1.47 -10.83 0.65
CA SER A 174 -1.28 -12.05 1.44
C SER A 174 -2.22 -13.18 1.04
N PHE A 175 -1.77 -14.43 1.21
CA PHE A 175 -2.65 -15.59 1.26
C PHE A 175 -3.42 -15.64 2.59
N PRO A 176 -4.61 -16.31 2.66
CA PRO A 176 -5.23 -17.15 1.63
C PRO A 176 -6.03 -16.40 0.55
N CYS A 177 -6.57 -15.25 0.82
CA CYS A 177 -7.08 -14.27 -0.13
C CYS A 177 -7.63 -13.02 0.57
N ILE A 178 -7.60 -11.89 -0.10
CA ILE A 178 -8.11 -10.62 0.39
C ILE A 178 -9.46 -10.36 -0.31
N HIS A 179 -10.55 -10.57 0.40
CA HIS A 179 -11.90 -10.37 -0.15
C HIS A 179 -12.45 -8.96 0.06
N GLY A 180 -11.68 -8.10 0.74
CA GLY A 180 -12.02 -6.70 0.95
C GLY A 180 -10.81 -5.85 1.26
N GLU A 181 -10.84 -4.61 0.78
CA GLU A 181 -9.82 -3.59 1.03
C GLU A 181 -10.51 -2.34 1.56
N LYS A 182 -10.06 -1.84 2.71
CA LYS A 182 -10.63 -0.62 3.30
C LYS A 182 -10.56 0.55 2.34
N GLY A 183 -11.59 1.38 2.34
CA GLY A 183 -11.58 2.64 1.62
C GLY A 183 -10.48 3.57 2.18
N GLN A 184 -10.10 4.56 1.39
CA GLN A 184 -9.14 5.59 1.80
C GLN A 184 -9.81 6.96 1.71
N LEU A 185 -9.66 7.74 2.77
CA LEU A 185 -10.12 9.12 2.82
C LEU A 185 -8.91 9.98 3.18
N ALA A 186 -8.46 10.78 2.24
CA ALA A 186 -7.39 11.73 2.45
C ALA A 186 -7.97 13.11 2.77
N MET A 187 -7.44 13.74 3.82
CA MET A 187 -7.83 15.07 4.26
C MET A 187 -6.60 15.93 4.55
N ILE A 188 -6.79 17.25 4.57
CA ILE A 188 -5.81 18.22 5.05
C ILE A 188 -6.48 19.14 6.07
N ALA A 189 -5.96 19.14 7.30
CA ALA A 189 -6.32 20.13 8.30
C ALA A 189 -5.40 21.35 8.19
N CYS A 190 -5.98 22.55 8.16
CA CYS A 190 -5.26 23.81 8.04
C CYS A 190 -5.62 24.76 9.16
N SER A 191 -4.61 25.47 9.71
CA SER A 191 -4.82 26.56 10.66
C SER A 191 -5.45 27.79 9.96
N LYS A 192 -6.39 28.46 10.64
CA LYS A 192 -6.86 29.78 10.26
C LYS A 192 -6.07 30.86 10.97
N ASN A 193 -5.75 30.60 12.24
CA ASN A 193 -4.92 31.45 13.10
C ASN A 193 -4.08 30.55 13.99
N THR A 194 -2.83 30.96 14.27
CA THR A 194 -1.94 30.22 15.18
C THR A 194 -0.80 31.11 15.65
N ARG A 195 -0.40 30.89 16.87
CA ARG A 195 0.79 31.50 17.50
C ARG A 195 2.03 30.61 17.35
N ILE A 196 1.87 29.36 16.88
CA ILE A 196 2.99 28.49 16.56
C ILE A 196 3.77 29.14 15.41
N ILE A 197 5.07 29.39 15.63
CA ILE A 197 5.93 30.01 14.62
C ILE A 197 6.22 29.06 13.46
N SER A 198 6.51 27.80 13.77
CA SER A 198 6.64 26.73 12.79
C SER A 198 6.44 25.37 13.42
N MET A 199 5.92 24.42 12.63
CA MET A 199 5.80 23.02 12.99
C MET A 199 6.02 22.17 11.73
N ASN A 200 7.02 21.28 11.76
CA ASN A 200 7.38 20.45 10.61
C ASN A 200 7.74 19.05 11.08
N GLY A 201 7.22 18.05 10.38
CA GLY A 201 7.48 16.65 10.69
C GLY A 201 6.76 15.69 9.76
N GLY A 202 7.17 14.41 9.81
CA GLY A 202 6.68 13.36 8.92
C GLY A 202 7.24 13.45 7.50
N PHE A 203 7.21 12.33 6.79
CA PHE A 203 7.77 12.22 5.43
C PHE A 203 6.72 11.82 4.40
N VAL A 204 5.74 11.00 4.77
CA VAL A 204 4.70 10.49 3.88
C VAL A 204 3.33 10.60 4.55
N SER A 205 2.28 10.77 3.75
CA SER A 205 0.91 10.99 4.26
C SER A 205 0.26 9.73 4.84
N ASN A 206 0.67 8.55 4.37
CA ASN A 206 0.10 7.25 4.77
C ASN A 206 0.89 6.54 5.90
N ALA A 207 1.84 7.23 6.52
CA ALA A 207 2.51 6.78 7.72
C ALA A 207 2.43 7.83 8.81
N MET A 208 2.50 7.40 10.06
CA MET A 208 2.42 8.26 11.24
C MET A 208 3.61 9.24 11.29
N CYS A 209 3.34 10.49 11.62
CA CYS A 209 4.37 11.50 11.88
C CYS A 209 5.22 11.07 13.09
N ASP A 210 6.33 10.39 12.82
CA ASP A 210 7.22 9.82 13.84
C ASP A 210 8.22 10.81 14.40
N THR A 211 8.49 11.89 13.69
CA THR A 211 9.38 12.97 14.13
C THR A 211 8.75 14.33 13.88
N CYS A 212 8.85 15.26 14.84
CA CYS A 212 8.31 16.60 14.69
C CYS A 212 9.20 17.63 15.40
N THR A 213 9.45 18.75 14.72
CA THR A 213 10.08 19.93 15.30
C THR A 213 9.11 21.11 15.30
N THR A 214 8.84 21.68 16.48
CA THR A 214 7.89 22.78 16.68
C THR A 214 8.58 23.95 17.33
N ILE A 215 8.33 25.17 16.84
CA ILE A 215 8.83 26.42 17.41
C ILE A 215 7.63 27.27 17.86
N VAL A 216 7.62 27.68 19.13
CA VAL A 216 6.61 28.56 19.72
C VAL A 216 7.26 29.75 20.38
N PRO A 217 6.53 30.87 20.62
CA PRO A 217 7.01 31.95 21.51
C PRO A 217 7.29 31.39 22.89
N ASP A 218 8.36 31.85 23.52
CA ASP A 218 8.59 31.57 24.94
C ASP A 218 7.70 32.43 25.81
N GLU A 219 7.11 31.82 26.83
CA GLU A 219 6.23 32.44 27.79
C GLU A 219 6.61 32.01 29.21
N ASP A 220 6.31 32.83 30.20
CA ASP A 220 6.68 32.58 31.61
C ASP A 220 6.21 31.19 32.08
N GLY A 221 7.18 30.33 32.40
CA GLY A 221 6.95 28.98 32.90
C GLY A 221 6.42 27.97 31.88
N LEU A 222 6.37 28.33 30.58
CA LEU A 222 5.90 27.41 29.52
C LEU A 222 6.87 26.23 29.33
N LYS A 223 8.16 26.48 29.37
CA LYS A 223 9.19 25.45 29.21
C LYS A 223 9.05 24.31 30.22
N GLU A 224 9.00 24.65 31.51
CA GLU A 224 8.88 23.68 32.62
C GLU A 224 7.58 22.88 32.51
N LYS A 225 6.46 23.54 32.14
CA LYS A 225 5.18 22.88 31.96
C LYS A 225 5.21 21.92 30.75
N LEU A 226 5.85 22.29 29.62
CA LEU A 226 6.05 21.47 28.45
C LEU A 226 6.92 20.26 28.78
N GLU A 227 8.07 20.44 29.41
CA GLU A 227 8.95 19.35 29.84
C GLU A 227 8.21 18.38 30.77
N SER A 228 7.41 18.90 31.71
CA SER A 228 6.57 18.11 32.60
C SER A 228 5.48 17.33 31.83
N ALA A 229 4.86 17.92 30.80
CA ALA A 229 3.86 17.23 29.96
C ALA A 229 4.50 16.15 29.11
N LEU A 230 5.61 16.45 28.41
CA LEU A 230 6.35 15.55 27.54
C LEU A 230 6.90 14.33 28.29
N SER A 231 7.39 14.52 29.53
CA SER A 231 7.93 13.43 30.36
C SER A 231 6.93 12.32 30.69
N ARG A 232 5.63 12.56 30.50
CA ARG A 232 4.54 11.60 30.77
C ARG A 232 3.98 10.93 29.52
N THR A 233 4.62 11.18 28.38
CA THR A 233 4.19 10.62 27.09
C THR A 233 4.89 9.32 26.75
N LYS A 234 4.48 8.69 25.63
CA LYS A 234 5.13 7.51 25.06
C LYS A 234 6.16 7.86 23.98
N LEU A 235 6.59 9.12 23.87
CA LEU A 235 7.65 9.51 22.95
C LEU A 235 8.93 8.75 23.25
N GLN A 236 9.66 8.34 22.22
CA GLN A 236 10.98 7.70 22.36
C GLN A 236 12.04 8.72 22.82
N GLU A 237 11.91 9.95 22.32
CA GLU A 237 12.83 11.05 22.62
C GLU A 237 12.07 12.39 22.54
N TYR A 238 12.44 13.32 23.40
CA TYR A 238 12.05 14.72 23.26
C TYR A 238 13.15 15.64 23.76
N LYS A 239 13.16 16.88 23.25
CA LYS A 239 14.07 17.93 23.70
C LYS A 239 13.36 19.27 23.62
N VAL A 240 13.46 20.08 24.66
CA VAL A 240 13.02 21.47 24.67
C VAL A 240 14.23 22.37 24.85
N SER A 241 14.43 23.28 23.92
CA SER A 241 15.52 24.29 23.99
C SER A 241 14.96 25.67 23.84
N GLU A 242 15.58 26.62 24.56
CA GLU A 242 15.19 28.04 24.59
C GLU A 242 16.29 28.86 23.91
N GLU A 243 15.88 29.69 22.98
CA GLU A 243 16.78 30.63 22.31
C GLU A 243 16.01 31.83 21.76
N ASN A 244 16.51 33.07 22.03
CA ASN A 244 15.99 34.32 21.47
C ASN A 244 14.47 34.53 21.70
N GLY A 245 13.94 34.16 22.87
CA GLY A 245 12.53 34.30 23.22
C GLY A 245 11.62 33.31 22.51
N ARG A 246 12.17 32.15 22.12
CA ARG A 246 11.46 31.06 21.47
C ARG A 246 11.80 29.73 22.11
N LEU A 247 10.83 28.83 22.15
CA LEU A 247 11.05 27.45 22.53
C LEU A 247 11.03 26.59 21.27
N THR A 248 12.06 25.77 21.11
CA THR A 248 12.11 24.71 20.08
C THR A 248 11.87 23.36 20.74
N ILE A 249 10.84 22.66 20.32
CA ILE A 249 10.43 21.35 20.80
C ILE A 249 10.74 20.34 19.71
N TYR A 250 11.63 19.41 19.97
CA TYR A 250 11.84 18.22 19.15
C TYR A 250 11.13 17.05 19.82
N ALA A 251 10.38 16.28 19.06
CA ALA A 251 9.67 15.09 19.50
C ALA A 251 9.93 13.92 18.53
N LYS A 252 10.23 12.73 19.07
CA LYS A 252 10.37 11.47 18.32
C LYS A 252 9.42 10.45 18.90
N GLY A 253 8.49 10.00 18.09
CA GLY A 253 7.52 8.95 18.37
C GLY A 253 7.95 7.59 17.85
N VAL A 254 6.97 6.78 17.42
CA VAL A 254 7.15 5.45 16.84
C VAL A 254 6.43 5.42 15.51
N PRO A 255 7.09 5.07 14.40
CA PRO A 255 6.43 4.97 13.10
C PRO A 255 5.40 3.85 13.10
N ALA A 256 4.33 4.03 12.32
CA ALA A 256 3.32 3.01 12.02
C ALA A 256 2.60 3.37 10.72
N HIS A 257 2.14 2.37 10.00
CA HIS A 257 1.31 2.58 8.81
C HIS A 257 -0.08 3.13 9.20
N ALA A 258 -0.70 3.90 8.31
CA ALA A 258 -2.02 4.52 8.57
C ALA A 258 -3.14 3.50 8.80
N SER A 259 -3.00 2.26 8.36
CA SER A 259 -3.96 1.18 8.64
C SER A 259 -3.83 0.57 10.04
N THR A 260 -2.69 0.75 10.70
CA THR A 260 -2.38 0.21 12.03
C THR A 260 -1.79 1.28 12.97
N PRO A 261 -2.40 2.47 13.07
CA PRO A 261 -1.81 3.59 13.79
C PRO A 261 -1.69 3.35 15.30
N HIS A 262 -2.43 2.39 15.84
CA HIS A 262 -2.36 1.98 17.25
C HIS A 262 -1.02 1.34 17.65
N LEU A 263 -0.22 0.91 16.67
CA LEU A 263 1.13 0.37 16.88
C LEU A 263 2.20 1.47 16.99
N GLY A 264 1.85 2.70 16.67
CA GLY A 264 2.77 3.84 16.65
C GLY A 264 2.52 4.89 17.72
N VAL A 265 3.36 5.94 17.70
CA VAL A 265 3.22 7.13 18.53
C VAL A 265 3.43 8.37 17.66
N ASN A 266 2.39 9.16 17.48
CA ASN A 266 2.42 10.36 16.62
C ASN A 266 3.12 11.53 17.34
N ALA A 267 4.31 11.90 16.88
CA ALA A 267 5.11 12.97 17.46
C ALA A 267 4.40 14.35 17.38
N ALA A 268 3.75 14.65 16.24
CA ALA A 268 3.02 15.88 16.05
C ALA A 268 1.77 15.94 16.97
N GLY A 269 0.97 14.88 16.98
CA GLY A 269 -0.23 14.80 17.82
C GLY A 269 0.08 14.93 19.30
N VAL A 270 1.13 14.22 19.77
CA VAL A 270 1.60 14.33 21.15
C VAL A 270 2.09 15.75 21.46
N THR A 271 2.76 16.42 20.51
CA THR A 271 3.22 17.82 20.71
C THR A 271 2.03 18.78 20.83
N PHE A 272 0.99 18.67 20.01
CA PHE A 272 -0.23 19.46 20.14
C PHE A 272 -0.92 19.23 21.50
N GLU A 273 -1.02 17.98 21.94
CA GLU A 273 -1.59 17.63 23.24
C GLU A 273 -0.76 18.23 24.40
N CYS A 274 0.57 18.16 24.34
CA CYS A 274 1.45 18.71 25.36
C CYS A 274 1.43 20.25 25.41
N LEU A 275 1.33 20.92 24.25
CA LEU A 275 1.14 22.37 24.18
C LEU A 275 -0.15 22.81 24.92
N ALA A 276 -1.27 22.12 24.66
CA ALA A 276 -2.52 22.39 25.39
C ALA A 276 -2.39 22.13 26.89
N LYS A 277 -1.80 21.02 27.30
CA LYS A 277 -1.58 20.66 28.71
C LYS A 277 -0.65 21.63 29.42
N ALA A 278 0.31 22.22 28.73
CA ALA A 278 1.19 23.27 29.27
C ALA A 278 0.50 24.62 29.39
N GLY A 279 -0.71 24.79 28.86
CA GLY A 279 -1.48 26.02 28.86
C GLY A 279 -1.07 27.01 27.77
N PHE A 280 -0.46 26.54 26.69
CA PHE A 280 -0.23 27.34 25.48
C PHE A 280 -1.55 27.59 24.77
N GLU A 281 -2.10 28.82 24.95
CA GLU A 281 -3.37 29.22 24.33
C GLU A 281 -3.16 29.50 22.83
N ASP A 282 -3.71 28.63 21.98
CA ASP A 282 -3.58 28.71 20.52
C ASP A 282 -4.80 28.10 19.84
N ASP A 283 -5.36 28.81 18.87
CA ASP A 283 -6.57 28.42 18.16
C ASP A 283 -6.39 27.09 17.43
N PHE A 284 -5.25 26.89 16.77
CA PHE A 284 -5.02 25.65 16.02
C PHE A 284 -4.67 24.45 16.91
N VAL A 285 -4.02 24.68 18.05
CA VAL A 285 -3.81 23.65 19.09
C VAL A 285 -5.15 23.15 19.61
N GLU A 286 -6.10 24.05 19.87
CA GLU A 286 -7.46 23.70 20.29
C GLU A 286 -8.18 22.91 19.20
N PHE A 287 -8.14 23.39 17.95
CA PHE A 287 -8.75 22.74 16.80
C PHE A 287 -8.21 21.32 16.59
N TYR A 288 -6.88 21.18 16.54
CA TYR A 288 -6.25 19.88 16.31
C TYR A 288 -6.65 18.87 17.39
N ASN A 289 -6.55 19.24 18.66
CA ASN A 289 -6.88 18.35 19.77
C ASN A 289 -8.36 17.98 19.82
N SER A 290 -9.26 18.89 19.38
CA SER A 290 -10.71 18.64 19.37
C SER A 290 -11.17 17.79 18.19
N HIS A 291 -10.55 17.93 17.02
CA HIS A 291 -11.01 17.31 15.78
C HIS A 291 -10.16 16.11 15.35
N ILE A 292 -8.86 16.13 15.61
CA ILE A 292 -7.93 15.07 15.19
C ILE A 292 -7.43 14.29 16.42
N GLY A 293 -6.68 14.97 17.30
CA GLY A 293 -6.16 14.40 18.54
C GLY A 293 -5.17 13.27 18.33
N THR A 294 -5.05 12.42 19.35
CA THR A 294 -4.16 11.24 19.38
C THR A 294 -4.91 9.91 19.40
N ALA A 295 -6.26 9.92 19.31
CA ALA A 295 -7.08 8.73 19.47
C ALA A 295 -7.05 7.77 18.27
N CYS A 296 -6.63 8.23 17.11
CA CYS A 296 -6.51 7.44 15.86
C CYS A 296 -7.81 6.72 15.40
N ASP A 297 -8.99 7.06 15.92
CA ASP A 297 -10.27 6.40 15.65
C ASP A 297 -11.30 7.29 14.93
N GLY A 298 -10.90 8.51 14.53
CA GLY A 298 -11.78 9.47 13.85
C GLY A 298 -12.89 10.07 14.74
N SER A 299 -12.91 9.82 16.05
CA SER A 299 -13.97 10.28 16.95
C SER A 299 -14.10 11.81 16.98
N GLY A 300 -12.99 12.54 16.90
CA GLY A 300 -12.98 14.01 16.89
C GLY A 300 -13.77 14.61 15.74
N ILE A 301 -13.64 14.08 14.54
CA ILE A 301 -14.38 14.51 13.35
C ILE A 301 -15.69 13.73 13.11
N GLY A 302 -16.12 12.92 14.08
CA GLY A 302 -17.38 12.18 14.03
C GLY A 302 -17.36 10.91 13.18
N LEU A 303 -16.19 10.44 12.77
CA LEU A 303 -16.03 9.27 11.91
C LEU A 303 -15.77 7.96 12.68
N LYS A 304 -15.93 7.94 14.00
CA LYS A 304 -15.77 6.69 14.76
C LYS A 304 -16.76 5.64 14.29
N PHE A 305 -16.24 4.59 13.69
CA PHE A 305 -17.00 3.50 13.13
C PHE A 305 -16.23 2.20 13.17
N ALA A 306 -16.94 1.09 13.30
CA ALA A 306 -16.39 -0.26 13.20
C ALA A 306 -17.40 -1.17 12.50
N ASP A 307 -16.93 -2.12 11.73
CA ASP A 307 -17.71 -3.23 11.22
C ASP A 307 -17.13 -4.57 11.68
N GLU A 308 -17.65 -5.69 11.20
CA GLU A 308 -17.15 -7.03 11.53
C GLU A 308 -15.71 -7.28 11.02
N TYR A 309 -15.20 -6.42 10.13
CA TYR A 309 -13.85 -6.51 9.52
C TYR A 309 -12.86 -5.52 10.14
N GLY A 310 -13.28 -4.75 11.13
CA GLY A 310 -12.41 -3.89 11.94
C GLY A 310 -12.79 -2.42 11.99
N ASP A 311 -11.98 -1.68 12.73
CA ASP A 311 -12.21 -0.27 13.05
C ASP A 311 -11.80 0.66 11.90
N LEU A 312 -12.47 1.82 11.82
CA LEU A 312 -11.92 2.97 11.10
C LEU A 312 -10.65 3.43 11.80
N THR A 313 -9.61 3.73 11.02
CA THR A 313 -8.38 4.31 11.56
C THR A 313 -8.13 5.70 10.99
N LEU A 314 -7.54 6.59 11.82
CA LEU A 314 -7.12 7.92 11.46
C LEU A 314 -5.66 8.12 11.81
N CYS A 315 -4.87 8.60 10.85
CA CYS A 315 -3.46 8.87 11.02
C CYS A 315 -3.11 10.26 10.48
N ASN A 316 -2.39 11.08 11.28
CA ASN A 316 -1.74 12.28 10.78
C ASN A 316 -0.31 11.93 10.34
N GLY A 317 -0.02 12.10 9.06
CA GLY A 317 1.27 11.75 8.45
C GLY A 317 2.26 12.90 8.44
N ILE A 318 1.95 13.95 7.71
CA ILE A 318 2.84 15.11 7.54
C ILE A 318 2.27 16.32 8.26
N VAL A 319 3.10 17.03 8.99
CA VAL A 319 2.80 18.39 9.44
C VAL A 319 3.81 19.37 8.85
N LYS A 320 3.33 20.51 8.36
CA LYS A 320 4.15 21.49 7.65
C LYS A 320 3.67 22.91 7.88
N THR A 321 4.60 23.84 8.02
CA THR A 321 4.32 25.26 8.06
C THR A 321 4.77 25.92 6.75
N GLU A 322 3.84 26.52 6.04
CA GLU A 322 4.10 27.31 4.81
C GLU A 322 3.35 28.63 4.87
N ASN A 323 4.04 29.73 4.62
CA ASN A 323 3.47 31.09 4.60
C ASN A 323 2.64 31.44 5.85
N GLY A 324 3.07 30.94 7.02
CA GLY A 324 2.39 31.17 8.31
C GLY A 324 1.14 30.31 8.53
N VAL A 325 0.84 29.38 7.63
CA VAL A 325 -0.24 28.40 7.79
C VAL A 325 0.37 27.05 8.14
N ILE A 326 -0.16 26.41 9.18
CA ILE A 326 0.17 25.02 9.51
C ILE A 326 -0.84 24.13 8.81
N SER A 327 -0.36 23.12 8.10
CA SER A 327 -1.17 22.06 7.50
C SER A 327 -0.77 20.70 8.02
N CYS A 328 -1.77 19.80 8.19
CA CYS A 328 -1.59 18.43 8.63
C CYS A 328 -2.29 17.50 7.63
N THR A 329 -1.58 16.54 7.03
CA THR A 329 -2.22 15.50 6.22
C THR A 329 -2.86 14.47 7.15
N ILE A 330 -4.04 14.00 6.77
CA ILE A 330 -4.80 12.99 7.49
C ILE A 330 -5.15 11.88 6.53
N ASP A 331 -4.70 10.66 6.83
CA ASP A 331 -5.07 9.43 6.14
C ASP A 331 -6.05 8.64 7.02
N ILE A 332 -7.20 8.31 6.45
CA ILE A 332 -8.24 7.54 7.13
C ILE A 332 -8.49 6.26 6.35
N ARG A 333 -8.44 5.12 7.03
CA ARG A 333 -8.84 3.82 6.45
C ARG A 333 -10.27 3.51 6.85
N VAL A 334 -11.11 3.44 5.84
CA VAL A 334 -12.55 3.37 5.99
C VAL A 334 -13.01 1.92 5.92
N PRO A 335 -13.73 1.40 6.92
CA PRO A 335 -14.30 0.05 6.90
C PRO A 335 -15.11 -0.25 5.64
N VAL A 336 -15.09 -1.51 5.20
CA VAL A 336 -15.62 -1.92 3.88
C VAL A 336 -17.14 -1.78 3.74
N THR A 337 -17.86 -1.61 4.83
CA THR A 337 -19.31 -1.41 4.84
C THR A 337 -19.74 0.06 4.78
N LEU A 338 -18.80 1.02 4.84
CA LEU A 338 -19.07 2.45 4.72
C LEU A 338 -18.90 2.95 3.28
N ASN A 339 -19.85 3.73 2.79
CA ASN A 339 -19.76 4.41 1.51
C ASN A 339 -19.46 5.92 1.65
N GLU A 340 -19.11 6.56 0.55
CA GLU A 340 -18.76 7.99 0.51
C GLU A 340 -19.87 8.89 1.06
N THR A 341 -21.14 8.60 0.76
CA THR A 341 -22.29 9.39 1.22
C THR A 341 -22.38 9.38 2.74
N ASP A 342 -22.20 8.20 3.35
CA ASP A 342 -22.23 8.07 4.80
C ASP A 342 -21.05 8.82 5.45
N ILE A 343 -19.85 8.68 4.89
CA ILE A 343 -18.65 9.40 5.37
C ILE A 343 -18.88 10.91 5.37
N ARG A 344 -19.31 11.47 4.25
CA ARG A 344 -19.56 12.92 4.13
C ARG A 344 -20.62 13.39 5.12
N ARG A 345 -21.70 12.63 5.28
CA ARG A 345 -22.78 12.95 6.26
C ARG A 345 -22.29 12.95 7.72
N MET A 346 -21.41 11.99 8.07
CA MET A 346 -20.93 11.83 9.44
C MET A 346 -19.99 12.98 9.87
N CYS A 347 -19.20 13.52 8.97
CA CYS A 347 -18.19 14.53 9.30
C CYS A 347 -18.53 15.98 8.88
N GLN A 348 -19.59 16.21 8.06
CA GLN A 348 -19.87 17.51 7.42
C GLN A 348 -19.86 18.71 8.39
N ASP A 349 -20.42 18.56 9.59
CA ASP A 349 -20.55 19.63 10.57
C ASP A 349 -19.30 19.81 11.45
N ARG A 350 -18.24 19.02 11.19
CA ARG A 350 -17.01 18.99 11.98
C ARG A 350 -15.75 19.27 11.16
N LEU A 351 -15.92 19.65 9.91
CA LEU A 351 -14.78 19.94 9.03
C LEU A 351 -14.24 21.36 9.19
N GLU A 352 -14.98 22.26 9.84
CA GLU A 352 -14.56 23.64 9.98
C GLU A 352 -15.17 24.26 11.24
N ASP A 353 -14.37 25.12 11.92
CA ASP A 353 -14.81 26.04 12.95
C ASP A 353 -14.09 27.39 12.83
N LYS A 354 -14.16 28.24 13.89
CA LYS A 354 -13.47 29.54 13.92
C LYS A 354 -11.93 29.39 13.90
N ASN A 355 -11.40 28.25 14.36
CA ASN A 355 -9.98 28.05 14.67
C ASN A 355 -9.23 27.33 13.54
N GLY A 356 -9.93 26.49 12.76
CA GLY A 356 -9.32 25.72 11.68
C GLY A 356 -10.31 25.18 10.67
N ARG A 357 -9.82 24.46 9.68
CA ARG A 357 -10.62 23.75 8.67
C ARG A 357 -9.98 22.45 8.27
N ILE A 358 -10.80 21.49 7.87
CA ILE A 358 -10.39 20.22 7.28
C ILE A 358 -11.00 20.14 5.88
N GLU A 359 -10.19 19.91 4.89
CA GLU A 359 -10.60 19.69 3.50
C GLU A 359 -10.46 18.21 3.15
N ILE A 360 -11.49 17.63 2.55
CA ILE A 360 -11.41 16.30 1.94
C ILE A 360 -10.74 16.45 0.58
N THR A 361 -9.58 15.84 0.41
CA THR A 361 -8.78 15.96 -0.82
C THR A 361 -8.96 14.78 -1.76
N ASN A 362 -9.23 13.59 -1.22
CA ASN A 362 -9.48 12.39 -2.02
C ASN A 362 -10.34 11.38 -1.25
N ILE A 363 -11.16 10.63 -1.98
CA ILE A 363 -11.91 9.48 -1.47
C ILE A 363 -11.73 8.34 -2.46
N VAL A 364 -11.25 7.21 -1.96
CA VAL A 364 -11.20 5.93 -2.69
C VAL A 364 -12.19 4.99 -2.02
N ALA A 365 -13.15 4.50 -2.79
CA ALA A 365 -14.16 3.57 -2.28
C ALA A 365 -13.50 2.28 -1.76
N PRO A 366 -14.10 1.63 -0.74
CA PRO A 366 -13.66 0.30 -0.34
C PRO A 366 -13.98 -0.73 -1.44
N LEU A 367 -13.16 -1.77 -1.51
CA LEU A 367 -13.47 -2.98 -2.25
C LEU A 367 -14.07 -4.00 -1.29
N PHE A 368 -15.14 -4.69 -1.70
CA PHE A 368 -15.71 -5.75 -0.88
C PHE A 368 -16.41 -6.81 -1.72
N PHE A 369 -16.01 -8.05 -1.52
CA PHE A 369 -16.69 -9.24 -2.01
C PHE A 369 -17.18 -10.06 -0.81
N PRO A 370 -18.44 -10.48 -0.76
CA PRO A 370 -18.90 -11.41 0.28
C PRO A 370 -18.01 -12.68 0.31
N ARG A 371 -17.72 -13.20 1.50
CA ARG A 371 -16.90 -14.41 1.66
C ARG A 371 -17.44 -15.61 0.87
N GLU A 372 -18.75 -15.67 0.71
CA GLU A 372 -19.48 -16.74 0.00
C GLU A 372 -19.52 -16.52 -1.51
N SER A 373 -18.96 -15.42 -2.02
CA SER A 373 -18.97 -15.15 -3.47
C SER A 373 -18.20 -16.24 -4.24
N PRO A 374 -18.60 -16.53 -5.49
CA PRO A 374 -17.94 -17.57 -6.29
C PRO A 374 -16.42 -17.33 -6.41
N LEU A 375 -15.99 -16.09 -6.65
CA LEU A 375 -14.59 -15.77 -6.81
C LEU A 375 -13.77 -16.04 -5.54
N VAL A 376 -14.24 -15.57 -4.38
CA VAL A 376 -13.57 -15.79 -3.08
C VAL A 376 -13.47 -17.29 -2.78
N ASN A 377 -14.57 -18.03 -2.95
CA ASN A 377 -14.56 -19.48 -2.73
C ASN A 377 -13.61 -20.21 -3.67
N THR A 378 -13.53 -19.77 -4.93
CA THR A 378 -12.68 -20.37 -5.97
C THR A 378 -11.19 -20.19 -5.61
N LEU A 379 -10.78 -18.98 -5.23
CA LEU A 379 -9.40 -18.68 -4.87
C LEU A 379 -9.02 -19.30 -3.51
N TYR A 380 -9.89 -19.20 -2.53
CA TYR A 380 -9.67 -19.86 -1.23
C TYR A 380 -9.54 -21.38 -1.36
N LYS A 381 -10.36 -22.00 -2.23
CA LYS A 381 -10.24 -23.43 -2.54
C LYS A 381 -8.88 -23.75 -3.17
N ALA A 382 -8.40 -22.95 -4.11
CA ALA A 382 -7.09 -23.17 -4.74
C ALA A 382 -5.96 -23.17 -3.69
N TYR A 383 -6.00 -22.21 -2.77
CA TYR A 383 -5.06 -22.14 -1.66
C TYR A 383 -5.13 -23.38 -0.77
N THR A 384 -6.33 -23.74 -0.31
CA THR A 384 -6.50 -24.88 0.61
C THR A 384 -6.19 -26.23 -0.03
N ASP A 385 -6.47 -26.42 -1.31
CA ASP A 385 -6.15 -27.66 -2.02
C ASP A 385 -4.65 -27.87 -2.14
N VAL A 386 -3.85 -26.81 -2.29
CA VAL A 386 -2.39 -26.89 -2.43
C VAL A 386 -1.69 -26.98 -1.09
N THR A 387 -2.08 -26.13 -0.15
CA THR A 387 -1.38 -25.99 1.15
C THR A 387 -1.92 -26.93 2.22
N GLY A 388 -3.17 -27.36 2.13
CA GLY A 388 -3.89 -28.07 3.19
C GLY A 388 -4.29 -27.17 4.36
N ASP A 389 -3.98 -25.89 4.31
CA ASP A 389 -4.28 -24.93 5.35
C ASP A 389 -5.76 -24.50 5.30
N THR A 390 -6.50 -24.87 6.32
CA THR A 390 -7.91 -24.49 6.51
C THR A 390 -8.13 -23.60 7.73
N GLU A 391 -7.07 -23.26 8.45
CA GLU A 391 -7.14 -22.40 9.64
C GLU A 391 -7.23 -20.92 9.25
N HIS A 392 -6.36 -20.47 8.31
CA HIS A 392 -6.39 -19.12 7.80
C HIS A 392 -7.60 -18.93 6.86
N LYS A 393 -8.29 -17.82 7.03
CA LYS A 393 -9.54 -17.50 6.29
C LYS A 393 -9.36 -16.26 5.43
N PRO A 394 -10.19 -16.11 4.37
CA PRO A 394 -10.24 -14.87 3.62
C PRO A 394 -10.38 -13.66 4.55
N MET A 395 -9.58 -12.61 4.29
CA MET A 395 -9.45 -11.46 5.17
C MET A 395 -9.73 -10.13 4.48
N VAL A 396 -9.82 -9.07 5.26
CA VAL A 396 -9.91 -7.67 4.81
C VAL A 396 -8.64 -6.95 5.26
N ILE A 397 -8.05 -6.18 4.36
CA ILE A 397 -6.83 -5.40 4.64
C ILE A 397 -7.10 -3.89 4.65
N GLY A 398 -6.20 -3.15 5.30
CA GLY A 398 -6.22 -1.69 5.32
C GLY A 398 -5.52 -1.03 4.14
N GLY A 399 -4.80 -1.80 3.32
CA GLY A 399 -4.14 -1.35 2.10
C GLY A 399 -5.07 -1.27 0.90
N GLY A 400 -4.48 -1.10 -0.27
CA GLY A 400 -5.19 -1.14 -1.54
C GLY A 400 -4.25 -1.66 -2.62
N THR A 401 -4.78 -2.36 -3.59
CA THR A 401 -4.07 -2.96 -4.72
C THR A 401 -4.80 -2.64 -6.03
N TYR A 402 -4.33 -3.16 -7.16
CA TYR A 402 -5.07 -3.07 -8.43
C TYR A 402 -6.49 -3.64 -8.38
N ALA A 403 -6.84 -4.42 -7.35
CA ALA A 403 -8.20 -4.89 -7.18
C ALA A 403 -9.22 -3.74 -7.03
N LYS A 404 -8.82 -2.57 -6.54
CA LYS A 404 -9.68 -1.37 -6.52
C LYS A 404 -9.81 -0.69 -7.88
N SER A 405 -8.84 -0.88 -8.75
CA SER A 405 -8.77 -0.20 -10.05
C SER A 405 -9.36 -1.02 -11.20
N LEU A 406 -9.46 -2.33 -11.02
CA LEU A 406 -10.03 -3.26 -11.99
C LEU A 406 -11.29 -3.91 -11.45
N LYS A 407 -12.23 -4.24 -12.32
CA LYS A 407 -13.45 -4.95 -11.93
C LYS A 407 -13.23 -6.45 -11.85
N ASN A 408 -14.04 -7.11 -11.02
CA ASN A 408 -14.15 -8.57 -10.92
C ASN A 408 -12.86 -9.27 -10.46
N ILE A 409 -11.96 -8.57 -9.77
CA ILE A 409 -10.74 -9.16 -9.21
C ILE A 409 -10.63 -8.85 -7.71
N ILE A 410 -9.89 -9.68 -7.00
CA ILE A 410 -9.51 -9.49 -5.59
C ILE A 410 -8.02 -9.76 -5.42
N ALA A 411 -7.42 -9.37 -4.31
CA ALA A 411 -6.02 -9.66 -4.06
C ALA A 411 -5.83 -11.10 -3.52
N PHE A 412 -4.74 -11.78 -3.96
CA PHE A 412 -4.52 -13.19 -3.70
C PHE A 412 -3.02 -13.55 -3.72
N GLY A 413 -2.39 -13.57 -2.55
CA GLY A 413 -0.98 -13.92 -2.36
C GLY A 413 0.04 -12.94 -2.96
N PRO A 414 1.35 -13.25 -2.88
CA PRO A 414 1.91 -14.50 -2.35
C PRO A 414 2.37 -14.45 -0.90
N GLU A 415 2.23 -13.33 -0.20
CA GLU A 415 2.75 -13.19 1.16
C GLU A 415 2.13 -14.23 2.11
N LYS A 416 2.95 -14.77 3.01
CA LYS A 416 2.53 -15.71 4.06
C LYS A 416 2.49 -15.02 5.41
N GLU A 417 1.48 -15.34 6.22
CA GLU A 417 1.37 -14.83 7.57
C GLU A 417 2.61 -15.18 8.42
N GLY A 418 3.05 -14.23 9.23
CA GLY A 418 4.17 -14.38 10.14
C GLY A 418 5.56 -14.14 9.51
N ILE A 419 5.65 -13.85 8.22
CA ILE A 419 6.90 -13.48 7.56
C ILE A 419 6.89 -11.97 7.26
N ASP A 420 7.88 -11.27 7.76
CA ASP A 420 8.13 -9.87 7.41
C ASP A 420 9.06 -9.82 6.19
N TYR A 421 8.48 -9.70 5.00
CA TYR A 421 9.20 -9.61 3.73
C TYR A 421 9.93 -8.28 3.52
N ARG A 422 9.83 -7.36 4.47
CA ARG A 422 10.40 -6.00 4.43
C ARG A 422 9.94 -5.18 3.22
N ILE A 423 8.71 -5.40 2.78
CA ILE A 423 8.08 -4.64 1.70
C ILE A 423 8.20 -3.15 1.98
N HIS A 424 8.56 -2.35 0.97
CA HIS A 424 8.88 -0.92 1.06
C HIS A 424 10.10 -0.57 1.96
N GLY A 425 10.71 -1.56 2.62
CA GLY A 425 11.90 -1.41 3.45
C GLY A 425 13.21 -1.72 2.73
N ALA A 426 14.34 -1.56 3.43
CA ALA A 426 15.63 -2.05 2.98
C ALA A 426 15.71 -3.58 3.16
N ASP A 427 16.46 -4.24 2.30
CA ASP A 427 16.63 -5.69 2.28
C ASP A 427 15.30 -6.45 2.09
N GLU A 428 14.40 -5.94 1.24
CA GLU A 428 13.23 -6.66 0.75
C GLU A 428 13.68 -7.99 0.14
N PHE A 429 12.93 -9.06 0.40
CA PHE A 429 13.29 -10.39 -0.07
C PHE A 429 12.06 -11.23 -0.40
N ILE A 430 12.26 -12.25 -1.24
CA ILE A 430 11.31 -13.33 -1.47
C ILE A 430 11.96 -14.67 -1.11
N LEU A 431 11.16 -15.68 -0.74
CA LEU A 431 11.63 -17.05 -0.50
C LEU A 431 11.48 -17.89 -1.75
N VAL A 432 12.53 -18.60 -2.16
CA VAL A 432 12.47 -19.51 -3.34
C VAL A 432 11.39 -20.57 -3.13
N SER A 433 11.33 -21.18 -1.94
CA SER A 433 10.27 -22.12 -1.59
C SER A 433 8.87 -21.53 -1.61
N GLY A 434 8.75 -20.23 -1.28
CA GLY A 434 7.51 -19.45 -1.38
C GLY A 434 7.08 -19.27 -2.82
N MET A 435 8.00 -18.89 -3.71
CA MET A 435 7.76 -18.77 -5.16
C MET A 435 7.26 -20.09 -5.76
N GLU A 436 7.92 -21.20 -5.42
CA GLU A 436 7.52 -22.54 -5.91
C GLU A 436 6.09 -22.90 -5.49
N GLU A 437 5.73 -22.61 -4.24
CA GLU A 437 4.38 -22.87 -3.74
C GLU A 437 3.35 -21.92 -4.36
N ALA A 438 3.68 -20.64 -4.52
CA ALA A 438 2.79 -19.66 -5.17
C ALA A 438 2.48 -20.03 -6.62
N VAL A 439 3.47 -20.51 -7.39
CA VAL A 439 3.23 -21.04 -8.75
C VAL A 439 2.19 -22.17 -8.74
N LEU A 440 2.26 -23.11 -7.81
CA LEU A 440 1.26 -24.18 -7.66
C LEU A 440 -0.13 -23.63 -7.33
N ILE A 441 -0.20 -22.70 -6.39
CA ILE A 441 -1.48 -22.09 -5.97
C ILE A 441 -2.10 -21.33 -7.15
N TYR A 442 -1.30 -20.56 -7.90
CA TYR A 442 -1.79 -19.81 -9.07
C TYR A 442 -2.22 -20.73 -10.22
N MET A 443 -1.51 -21.85 -10.44
CA MET A 443 -1.97 -22.85 -11.40
C MET A 443 -3.37 -23.39 -11.04
N GLU A 444 -3.58 -23.72 -9.76
CA GLU A 444 -4.88 -24.23 -9.30
C GLU A 444 -5.97 -23.14 -9.34
N ALA A 445 -5.61 -21.89 -8.96
CA ALA A 445 -6.51 -20.75 -9.05
C ALA A 445 -6.98 -20.49 -10.48
N ILE A 446 -6.06 -20.46 -11.45
CA ILE A 446 -6.39 -20.28 -12.87
C ILE A 446 -7.32 -21.40 -13.35
N LYS A 447 -7.00 -22.67 -13.07
CA LYS A 447 -7.86 -23.82 -13.45
C LYS A 447 -9.27 -23.70 -12.88
N ASN A 448 -9.37 -23.33 -11.58
CA ASN A 448 -10.66 -23.19 -10.93
C ASN A 448 -11.47 -22.01 -11.48
N MET A 449 -10.81 -20.88 -11.82
CA MET A 449 -11.46 -19.72 -12.45
C MET A 449 -11.92 -19.98 -13.90
N LEU A 450 -11.29 -20.90 -14.62
CA LEU A 450 -11.80 -21.33 -15.93
C LEU A 450 -13.14 -22.05 -15.83
N ALA A 451 -13.51 -22.56 -14.66
CA ALA A 451 -14.75 -23.32 -14.43
C ALA A 451 -15.94 -22.51 -13.93
N ILE A 452 -15.75 -21.20 -13.57
CA ILE A 452 -16.81 -20.33 -13.05
C ILE A 452 -17.31 -19.31 -14.08
#